data_15663504a3f2f6d7423d4c22ce059ced
#
_entry.id   15663504a3f2f6d7423d4c22ce059ced
#
_cell.length_a   1.000
_cell.length_b   1.000
_cell.length_c   1.000
_cell.angle_alpha   90.00
_cell.angle_beta   90.00
_cell.angle_gamma   90.00
#
_symmetry.space_group_name_H-M   'P 1'
#
loop_
_entity.id
_entity.type
_entity.pdbx_description
1 polymer ?
#
loop_
_entity_poly.entity_id
_entity_poly.type
_entity_poly.pdbx_seq_one_letter_code
_entity_poly.pdbx_strand_id
1 'polypeptide(L)'
;MKNARAILTKAAKLFDLPLDIAAELPHMEVRGFEECSLDCHKAIVAYEPEKIVVAVNTGEVTIEGSGLELRHMHRDRLTVTGRIAAISFLGGGR
;
A
#
# COMPACT_ATOMS: atom_id res chain seq x y z
N MET A 1 15.70 -4.94 -13.32
CA MET A 1 15.21 -4.96 -13.37
C MET A 1 14.14 -5.45 -13.07
N LYS A 2 13.47 -5.40 -13.19
CA LYS A 2 12.27 -5.97 -13.05
C LYS A 2 12.30 -7.43 -12.93
N ASN A 3 13.36 -8.01 -13.19
CA ASN A 3 13.39 -9.44 -13.28
C ASN A 3 13.34 -10.17 -11.97
N ALA A 4 13.89 -9.60 -10.92
CA ALA A 4 13.81 -10.26 -9.63
C ALA A 4 12.36 -10.37 -9.18
N ARG A 5 11.59 -9.36 -9.46
CA ARG A 5 10.21 -9.38 -9.09
C ARG A 5 9.40 -10.35 -9.92
N ALA A 6 9.70 -10.46 -11.19
CA ALA A 6 9.02 -11.39 -12.05
C ALA A 6 9.33 -12.83 -11.65
N ILE A 7 10.56 -13.08 -11.25
CA ILE A 7 10.93 -14.41 -10.80
C ILE A 7 10.21 -14.78 -9.52
N LEU A 8 10.13 -13.84 -8.59
CA LEU A 8 9.41 -14.10 -7.36
C LEU A 8 7.94 -14.36 -7.61
N THR A 9 7.35 -13.66 -8.54
CA THR A 9 5.96 -13.88 -8.89
C THR A 9 5.73 -15.27 -9.45
N LYS A 10 6.64 -15.73 -10.31
CA LYS A 10 6.52 -17.06 -10.86
C LYS A 10 6.70 -18.13 -9.81
N ALA A 11 7.65 -17.94 -8.92
CA ALA A 11 7.88 -18.90 -7.86
C ALA A 11 6.67 -19.03 -6.96
N ALA A 12 6.07 -17.91 -6.61
CA ALA A 12 4.89 -17.94 -5.77
C ALA A 12 3.75 -18.69 -6.43
N LYS A 13 3.58 -18.48 -7.72
CA LYS A 13 2.53 -19.18 -8.44
C LYS A 13 2.79 -20.67 -8.53
N LEU A 14 4.04 -21.03 -8.77
CA LEU A 14 4.39 -22.44 -8.88
C LEU A 14 4.10 -23.20 -7.60
N PHE A 15 4.31 -22.57 -6.47
CA PHE A 15 4.08 -23.23 -5.19
C PHE A 15 2.73 -22.88 -4.60
N ASP A 16 1.89 -22.21 -5.40
CA ASP A 16 0.54 -21.89 -4.97
C ASP A 16 0.52 -21.03 -3.71
N LEU A 17 1.47 -20.12 -3.59
CA LEU A 17 1.55 -19.21 -2.47
C LEU A 17 1.03 -17.85 -2.87
N PRO A 18 0.29 -17.17 -1.98
CA PRO A 18 -0.08 -15.79 -2.26
C PRO A 18 1.17 -14.93 -2.37
N LEU A 19 1.22 -14.10 -3.40
CA LEU A 19 2.41 -13.31 -3.66
C LEU A 19 2.73 -12.35 -2.51
N ASP A 20 1.72 -11.71 -1.96
CA ASP A 20 1.94 -10.74 -0.91
C ASP A 20 2.48 -11.40 0.35
N ILE A 21 2.06 -12.61 0.66
CA ILE A 21 2.60 -13.32 1.81
C ILE A 21 4.05 -13.73 1.54
N ALA A 22 4.31 -14.27 0.36
CA ALA A 22 5.64 -14.74 0.04
C ALA A 22 6.67 -13.63 0.04
N ALA A 23 6.28 -12.44 -0.40
CA ALA A 23 7.19 -11.32 -0.53
C ALA A 23 6.95 -10.23 0.51
N GLU A 24 5.97 -10.41 1.39
CA GLU A 24 5.59 -9.40 2.37
C GLU A 24 5.27 -8.06 1.72
N LEU A 25 4.66 -8.13 0.56
CA LEU A 25 4.30 -6.92 -0.17
C LEU A 25 3.02 -6.32 0.38
N PRO A 26 2.90 -5.00 0.35
CA PRO A 26 1.64 -4.38 0.74
C PRO A 26 0.56 -4.71 -0.28
N HIS A 27 -0.63 -4.88 0.20
CA HIS A 27 -1.78 -5.13 -0.64
C HIS A 27 -2.72 -3.95 -0.51
N MET A 28 -3.12 -3.37 -1.63
CA MET A 28 -3.93 -2.19 -1.63
C MET A 28 -5.19 -2.40 -2.44
N GLU A 29 -6.32 -1.94 -1.91
CA GLU A 29 -7.59 -1.97 -2.60
C GLU A 29 -8.15 -0.56 -2.64
N VAL A 30 -8.65 -0.17 -3.81
CA VAL A 30 -9.24 1.15 -3.97
C VAL A 30 -10.67 0.97 -4.44
N ARG A 31 -11.61 1.65 -3.77
CA ARG A 31 -13.00 1.60 -4.14
C ARG A 31 -13.43 2.97 -4.63
N GLY A 32 -13.70 3.06 -5.93
CA GLY A 32 -14.05 4.33 -6.52
C GLY A 32 -12.93 5.32 -6.29
N PHE A 33 -13.29 6.54 -5.95
CA PHE A 33 -12.32 7.57 -5.64
C PHE A 33 -12.40 7.98 -4.18
N GLU A 34 -13.01 7.15 -3.34
CA GLU A 34 -13.35 7.57 -1.99
C GLU A 34 -12.83 6.67 -0.88
N GLU A 35 -12.23 5.56 -1.22
CA GLU A 35 -11.77 4.64 -0.19
C GLU A 35 -10.55 3.86 -0.67
N CYS A 36 -9.56 3.76 0.20
CA CYS A 36 -8.36 2.99 -0.08
C CYS A 36 -7.98 2.21 1.15
N SER A 37 -7.82 0.90 1.01
CA SER A 37 -7.38 0.03 2.10
C SER A 37 -5.98 -0.48 1.79
N LEU A 38 -5.17 -0.57 2.82
CA LEU A 38 -3.78 -0.97 2.67
C LEU A 38 -3.41 -1.96 3.76
N ASP A 39 -2.92 -3.13 3.33
CA ASP A 39 -2.42 -4.14 4.26
C ASP A 39 -0.91 -4.07 4.36
N CYS A 40 -0.38 -4.61 5.43
CA CYS A 40 1.06 -4.75 5.62
C CYS A 40 1.77 -3.40 5.68
N HIS A 41 1.11 -2.42 6.28
CA HIS A 41 1.75 -1.13 6.50
C HIS A 41 2.68 -1.23 7.72
N LYS A 42 3.66 -0.34 7.77
CA LYS A 42 4.61 -0.33 8.88
C LYS A 42 4.37 0.86 9.80
N ALA A 43 4.16 2.02 9.25
CA ALA A 43 3.99 3.22 10.05
C ALA A 43 3.30 4.30 9.24
N ILE A 44 2.69 5.23 9.95
CA ILE A 44 2.14 6.42 9.33
C ILE A 44 3.23 7.48 9.40
N VAL A 45 3.67 7.94 8.25
CA VAL A 45 4.74 8.93 8.18
C VAL A 45 4.19 10.35 8.25
N ALA A 46 3.05 10.57 7.61
CA ALA A 46 2.41 11.90 7.62
C ALA A 46 0.92 11.71 7.49
N TYR A 47 0.17 12.56 8.19
CA TYR A 47 -1.28 12.48 8.16
C TYR A 47 -1.84 13.89 8.14
N GLU A 48 -2.34 14.29 6.99
CA GLU A 48 -2.97 15.57 6.79
C GLU A 48 -4.23 15.38 5.95
N PRO A 49 -5.18 16.29 6.01
CA PRO A 49 -6.40 16.12 5.20
C PRO A 49 -6.14 16.03 3.70
N GLU A 50 -5.02 16.56 3.24
CA GLU A 50 -4.71 16.54 1.82
C GLU A 50 -3.70 15.47 1.45
N LYS A 51 -3.05 14.84 2.43
CA LYS A 51 -1.98 13.93 2.12
C LYS A 51 -1.71 12.98 3.28
N ILE A 52 -1.68 11.71 2.98
CA ILE A 52 -1.33 10.70 3.97
C ILE A 52 -0.19 9.88 3.39
N VAL A 53 0.89 9.76 4.14
CA VAL A 53 2.05 8.99 3.72
C VAL A 53 2.22 7.82 4.65
N VAL A 54 2.32 6.62 4.09
CA VAL A 54 2.39 5.39 4.85
C VAL A 54 3.67 4.65 4.47
N ALA A 55 4.45 4.29 5.46
CA ALA A 55 5.64 3.48 5.21
C ALA A 55 5.24 2.03 5.08
N VAL A 56 5.79 1.36 4.10
CA VAL A 56 5.57 -0.06 3.86
C VAL A 56 6.93 -0.72 3.70
N ASN A 57 6.90 -2.03 3.57
CA ASN A 57 8.14 -2.78 3.50
C ASN A 57 9.01 -2.39 2.31
N THR A 58 8.41 -2.02 1.21
CA THR A 58 9.14 -1.72 0.00
C THR A 58 9.32 -0.23 -0.26
N GLY A 59 8.91 0.62 0.66
CA GLY A 59 9.06 2.06 0.46
C GLY A 59 7.93 2.81 1.13
N GLU A 60 7.35 3.74 0.41
CA GLU A 60 6.27 4.56 0.93
C GLU A 60 5.13 4.66 -0.07
N VAL A 61 3.93 4.76 0.45
CA VAL A 61 2.74 5.01 -0.35
C VAL A 61 2.18 6.36 0.07
N THR A 62 1.95 7.23 -0.90
CA THR A 62 1.40 8.55 -0.65
C THR A 62 0.00 8.62 -1.26
N ILE A 63 -0.98 8.99 -0.45
CA ILE A 63 -2.35 9.18 -0.89
C ILE A 63 -2.66 10.67 -0.79
N GLU A 64 -3.04 11.26 -1.90
CA GLU A 64 -3.33 12.68 -1.96
C GLU A 64 -4.76 12.93 -2.37
N GLY A 65 -5.35 13.97 -1.82
CA GLY A 65 -6.72 14.32 -2.13
C GLY A 65 -7.22 15.40 -1.23
N SER A 66 -8.47 15.27 -0.78
CA SER A 66 -9.05 16.25 0.13
C SER A 66 -9.96 15.54 1.11
N GLY A 67 -9.99 16.04 2.32
CA GLY A 67 -10.81 15.46 3.37
C GLY A 67 -10.42 14.04 3.71
N LEU A 68 -9.15 13.72 3.59
CA LEU A 68 -8.69 12.37 3.85
C LEU A 68 -8.69 12.07 5.34
N GLU A 69 -9.15 10.87 5.70
CA GLU A 69 -9.20 10.43 7.07
C GLU A 69 -8.81 8.98 7.17
N LEU A 70 -8.11 8.64 8.26
CA LEU A 70 -7.87 7.25 8.60
C LEU A 70 -9.07 6.73 9.36
N ARG A 71 -9.68 5.69 8.86
CA ARG A 71 -10.91 5.19 9.45
C ARG A 71 -10.73 3.94 10.29
N HIS A 72 -10.13 2.92 9.73
CA HIS A 72 -9.98 1.66 10.43
C HIS A 72 -8.50 1.33 10.47
N MET A 73 -7.96 1.26 11.65
CA MET A 73 -6.55 0.99 11.78
C MET A 73 -6.35 -0.20 12.68
N HIS A 74 -6.03 -1.30 12.05
CA HIS A 74 -5.68 -2.51 12.78
C HIS A 74 -4.17 -2.66 12.71
N ARG A 75 -3.69 -3.70 13.37
CA ARG A 75 -2.31 -3.99 13.43
C ARG A 75 -1.59 -3.85 12.12
N ASP A 76 -2.10 -4.42 11.06
CA ASP A 76 -1.40 -4.40 9.79
C ASP A 76 -2.30 -3.98 8.64
N ARG A 77 -3.44 -3.38 8.93
CA ARG A 77 -4.36 -2.94 7.90
C ARG A 77 -4.95 -1.58 8.27
N LEU A 78 -4.99 -0.68 7.30
CA LEU A 78 -5.62 0.61 7.52
C LEU A 78 -6.53 0.95 6.34
N THR A 79 -7.48 1.84 6.58
CA THR A 79 -8.39 2.30 5.54
C THR A 79 -8.41 3.82 5.56
N VAL A 80 -8.26 4.41 4.40
CA VAL A 80 -8.31 5.85 4.20
C VAL A 80 -9.59 6.17 3.44
N THR A 81 -10.36 7.14 3.93
CA THR A 81 -11.54 7.62 3.23
C THR A 81 -11.39 9.09 2.94
N GLY A 82 -12.19 9.58 2.00
CA GLY A 82 -12.15 10.96 1.57
C GLY A 82 -12.13 11.01 0.06
N ARG A 83 -11.86 12.18 -0.47
CA ARG A 83 -11.75 12.29 -1.93
C ARG A 83 -10.31 12.03 -2.31
N ILE A 84 -10.07 10.93 -3.00
CA ILE A 84 -8.72 10.52 -3.37
C ILE A 84 -8.45 11.01 -4.78
N ALA A 85 -7.39 11.81 -4.93
CA ALA A 85 -7.02 12.36 -6.22
C ALA A 85 -5.86 11.60 -6.83
N ALA A 86 -4.93 11.12 -6.01
CA ALA A 86 -3.75 10.45 -6.53
C ALA A 86 -3.20 9.50 -5.48
N ILE A 87 -2.60 8.43 -5.95
CA ILE A 87 -1.87 7.49 -5.11
C ILE A 87 -0.54 7.28 -5.80
N SER A 88 0.54 7.48 -5.07
CA SER A 88 1.86 7.29 -5.65
C SER A 88 2.72 6.44 -4.74
N PHE A 89 3.75 5.86 -5.34
CA PHE A 89 4.62 4.92 -4.65
C PHE A 89 6.05 5.41 -4.75
N LEU A 90 6.74 5.39 -3.64
CA LEU A 90 8.16 5.70 -3.62
C LEU A 90 8.88 4.44 -3.18
N GLY A 91 9.66 3.87 -4.08
CA GLY A 91 10.37 2.65 -3.78
C GLY A 91 11.52 2.93 -2.85
N GLY A 92 11.70 2.08 -1.90
CA GLY A 92 12.74 2.24 -0.93
C GLY A 92 13.94 1.45 -1.27
N GLY A 93 14.29 1.23 -2.26
CA GLY A 93 15.34 0.49 -2.40
C GLY A 93 15.65 -0.16 -3.58
N ARG A 94 15.50 -0.08 -3.61
CA ARG A 94 15.94 -0.74 -4.32
C ARG A 94 15.98 -0.69 -5.01
#